data_c0b3fef0f66c8a04b0d170c91bafceb0
#
_entry.id   c0b3fef0f66c8a04b0d170c91bafceb0
#
_cell.length_a   1.000
_cell.length_b   1.000
_cell.length_c   1.000
_cell.angle_alpha   90.00
_cell.angle_beta   90.00
_cell.angle_gamma   90.00
#
_symmetry.space_group_name_H-M   'P 1'
#
loop_
_entity.id
_entity.type
_entity.pdbx_description
1 polymer ?
#
loop_
_entity_poly.entity_id
_entity_poly.type
_entity_poly.pdbx_seq_one_letter_code
_entity_poly.pdbx_strand_id
1 'polypeptide(L)'
;MTIQDYFYSLENAVEDFPTGVNYISNYKSFKTFMDEHIHPEVRIMTSRLDEKVFLNNHGVPHVNMIIEKITHIIEDVGFDFITPYEYFFLLMAIQIHDAGHVISGRDGHEEAGATFLSYFNRYTMSTFERKVISDIAKSHSGKNDPIGNLQSNMLISGKN
;
A
#
# COMPACT_ATOMS: atom_id res chain seq x y z
N MET A 1 -13.98 -13.44 -0.55
CA MET A 1 -13.90 -12.01 -0.93
C MET A 1 -12.72 -11.41 -0.20
N THR A 2 -11.74 -10.88 -0.92
CA THR A 2 -10.60 -10.20 -0.31
C THR A 2 -10.94 -8.74 0.05
N ILE A 3 -10.08 -8.09 0.85
CA ILE A 3 -10.21 -6.64 1.09
C ILE A 3 -10.16 -5.85 -0.22
N GLN A 4 -9.41 -6.31 -1.21
CA GLN A 4 -9.34 -5.69 -2.53
C GLN A 4 -10.67 -5.83 -3.30
N ASP A 5 -11.28 -7.02 -3.27
CA ASP A 5 -12.60 -7.24 -3.89
C ASP A 5 -13.67 -6.38 -3.22
N TYR A 6 -13.62 -6.29 -1.89
CA TYR A 6 -14.51 -5.42 -1.13
C TYR A 6 -14.33 -3.95 -1.54
N PHE A 7 -13.10 -3.48 -1.60
CA PHE A 7 -12.78 -2.11 -2.04
C PHE A 7 -13.32 -1.83 -3.45
N TYR A 8 -13.18 -2.76 -4.39
CA TYR A 8 -13.74 -2.62 -5.74
C TYR A 8 -15.26 -2.55 -5.74
N SER A 9 -15.93 -3.25 -4.82
CA SER A 9 -17.40 -3.21 -4.71
C SER A 9 -17.94 -1.84 -4.27
N LEU A 10 -17.09 -0.98 -3.74
CA LEU A 10 -17.44 0.37 -3.27
C LEU A 10 -17.44 1.42 -4.39
N GLU A 11 -17.36 1.03 -5.64
CA GLU A 11 -17.25 1.95 -6.79
C GLU A 11 -18.39 2.98 -6.86
N ASN A 12 -19.56 2.65 -6.33
CA ASN A 12 -20.72 3.54 -6.27
C ASN A 12 -20.87 4.26 -4.92
N ALA A 13 -20.01 4.01 -3.96
CA ALA A 13 -20.04 4.62 -2.63
C ALA A 13 -19.25 5.96 -2.61
N VAL A 14 -19.60 6.87 -3.50
CA VAL A 14 -18.88 8.14 -3.73
C VAL A 14 -18.82 9.02 -2.49
N GLU A 15 -19.81 8.90 -1.61
CA GLU A 15 -19.92 9.73 -0.39
C GLU A 15 -18.86 9.36 0.68
N ASP A 16 -18.29 8.17 0.59
CA ASP A 16 -17.30 7.66 1.55
C ASP A 16 -15.86 8.10 1.24
N PHE A 17 -15.67 8.83 0.14
CA PHE A 17 -14.38 9.36 -0.30
C PHE A 17 -14.40 10.88 -0.41
N PRO A 18 -13.23 11.55 -0.28
CA PRO A 18 -13.12 12.95 -0.64
C PRO A 18 -13.58 13.21 -2.08
N THR A 19 -14.21 14.37 -2.30
CA THR A 19 -14.77 14.72 -3.61
C THR A 19 -13.69 15.01 -4.67
N GLY A 20 -14.02 14.76 -5.93
CA GLY A 20 -13.20 15.14 -7.08
C GLY A 20 -12.11 14.14 -7.48
N VAL A 21 -12.00 13.00 -6.80
CA VAL A 21 -11.01 11.94 -7.10
C VAL A 21 -11.71 10.59 -7.13
N ASN A 22 -11.45 9.81 -8.16
CA ASN A 22 -11.90 8.41 -8.22
C ASN A 22 -10.81 7.49 -7.66
N TYR A 23 -10.87 7.23 -6.35
CA TYR A 23 -9.87 6.43 -5.63
C TYR A 23 -9.79 4.99 -6.10
N ILE A 24 -10.93 4.38 -6.44
CA ILE A 24 -10.95 2.98 -6.89
C ILE A 24 -10.30 2.85 -8.27
N SER A 25 -10.63 3.73 -9.20
CA SER A 25 -10.02 3.78 -10.52
C SER A 25 -8.51 4.06 -10.43
N ASN A 26 -8.12 4.98 -9.58
CA ASN A 26 -6.72 5.31 -9.35
C ASN A 26 -5.93 4.12 -8.79
N TYR A 27 -6.49 3.40 -7.83
CA TYR A 27 -5.86 2.20 -7.31
C TYR A 27 -5.73 1.11 -8.38
N LYS A 28 -6.78 0.86 -9.17
CA LYS A 28 -6.75 -0.12 -10.26
C LYS A 28 -5.64 0.19 -11.27
N SER A 29 -5.53 1.45 -11.69
CA SER A 29 -4.49 1.89 -12.64
C SER A 29 -3.10 1.74 -12.05
N PHE A 30 -2.91 2.16 -10.80
CA PHE A 30 -1.63 2.04 -10.11
C PHE A 30 -1.22 0.58 -9.91
N LYS A 31 -2.15 -0.26 -9.47
CA LYS A 31 -1.90 -1.70 -9.34
C LYS A 31 -1.45 -2.33 -10.65
N THR A 32 -2.13 -2.02 -11.74
CA THR A 32 -1.75 -2.50 -13.08
C THR A 32 -0.31 -2.08 -13.42
N PHE A 33 0.03 -0.81 -13.21
CA PHE A 33 1.39 -0.31 -13.41
C PHE A 33 2.41 -1.06 -12.56
N MET A 34 2.12 -1.27 -11.27
CA MET A 34 3.01 -1.99 -10.36
C MET A 34 3.18 -3.46 -10.76
N ASP A 35 2.10 -4.13 -11.12
CA ASP A 35 2.12 -5.55 -11.51
C ASP A 35 2.88 -5.78 -12.83
N GLU A 36 2.78 -4.85 -13.77
CA GLU A 36 3.42 -4.98 -15.08
C GLU A 36 4.89 -4.53 -15.09
N HIS A 37 5.25 -3.51 -14.31
CA HIS A 37 6.55 -2.84 -14.45
C HIS A 37 7.44 -2.91 -13.21
N ILE A 38 6.89 -3.01 -12.01
CA ILE A 38 7.64 -2.88 -10.77
C ILE A 38 7.78 -4.20 -10.02
N HIS A 39 6.69 -4.89 -9.73
CA HIS A 39 6.74 -6.15 -8.98
C HIS A 39 7.59 -7.24 -9.64
N PRO A 40 7.62 -7.40 -10.97
CA PRO A 40 8.53 -8.34 -11.63
C PRO A 40 10.01 -7.99 -11.38
N GLU A 41 10.36 -6.71 -11.35
CA GLU A 41 11.72 -6.26 -11.05
C GLU A 41 12.08 -6.47 -9.57
N VAL A 42 11.15 -6.23 -8.66
CA VAL A 42 11.33 -6.53 -7.22
C VAL A 42 11.65 -8.02 -7.04
N ARG A 43 10.92 -8.89 -7.71
CA ARG A 43 11.17 -10.33 -7.68
C ARG A 43 12.58 -10.69 -8.13
N ILE A 44 13.04 -10.11 -9.24
CA ILE A 44 14.38 -10.36 -9.79
C ILE A 44 15.44 -9.86 -8.82
N MET A 45 15.31 -8.64 -8.31
CA MET A 45 16.27 -8.03 -7.40
C MET A 45 16.38 -8.79 -6.09
N THR A 46 15.26 -9.18 -5.49
CA THR A 46 15.27 -9.93 -4.22
C THR A 46 15.79 -11.33 -4.39
N SER A 47 15.53 -12.02 -5.49
CA SER A 47 16.06 -13.36 -5.76
C SER A 47 17.58 -13.39 -5.87
N ARG A 48 18.20 -12.32 -6.36
CA ARG A 48 19.67 -12.19 -6.48
C ARG A 48 20.34 -11.98 -5.12
N LEU A 49 19.66 -11.32 -4.19
CA LEU A 49 20.18 -11.04 -2.86
C LEU A 49 20.13 -12.27 -1.95
N ASP A 50 19.30 -13.25 -2.29
CA ASP A 50 18.87 -14.32 -1.40
C ASP A 50 19.32 -15.72 -1.81
N GLU A 51 20.40 -15.86 -2.59
CA GLU A 51 20.98 -17.17 -2.94
C GLU A 51 21.29 -18.05 -1.72
N LYS A 52 21.31 -17.49 -0.51
CA LYS A 52 21.64 -18.20 0.76
C LYS A 52 20.49 -18.32 1.74
N VAL A 53 19.35 -17.71 1.50
CA VAL A 53 18.20 -17.72 2.41
C VAL A 53 16.95 -17.98 1.59
N PHE A 54 16.15 -18.98 2.00
CA PHE A 54 14.83 -19.25 1.42
C PHE A 54 13.89 -18.07 1.71
N LEU A 55 14.04 -16.98 0.96
CA LEU A 55 13.19 -15.83 1.11
C LEU A 55 12.01 -15.87 0.15
N ASN A 56 10.92 -15.33 0.63
CA ASN A 56 9.66 -15.25 -0.06
C ASN A 56 9.82 -14.53 -1.41
N ASN A 57 9.06 -14.96 -2.39
CA ASN A 57 8.92 -14.29 -3.66
C ASN A 57 8.28 -12.91 -3.45
N HIS A 58 9.07 -11.84 -3.49
CA HIS A 58 8.65 -10.46 -3.24
C HIS A 58 7.93 -9.79 -4.44
N GLY A 59 7.50 -10.56 -5.44
CA GLY A 59 6.71 -10.07 -6.57
C GLY A 59 5.21 -10.05 -6.31
N VAL A 60 4.42 -10.15 -7.38
CA VAL A 60 2.94 -10.17 -7.34
C VAL A 60 2.38 -11.23 -6.37
N PRO A 61 2.89 -12.48 -6.33
CA PRO A 61 2.39 -13.46 -5.38
C PRO A 61 2.54 -13.06 -3.92
N HIS A 62 3.61 -12.35 -3.56
CA HIS A 62 3.81 -11.83 -2.21
C HIS A 62 2.79 -10.76 -1.85
N VAL A 63 2.53 -9.82 -2.75
CA VAL A 63 1.50 -8.80 -2.58
C VAL A 63 0.13 -9.43 -2.37
N ASN A 64 -0.24 -10.41 -3.19
CA ASN A 64 -1.50 -11.13 -3.06
C ASN A 64 -1.60 -11.90 -1.73
N MET A 65 -0.53 -12.52 -1.29
CA MET A 65 -0.48 -13.20 0.02
C MET A 65 -0.71 -12.23 1.19
N ILE A 66 -0.16 -11.03 1.13
CA ILE A 66 -0.40 -10.00 2.15
C ILE A 66 -1.87 -9.57 2.16
N ILE A 67 -2.45 -9.34 0.98
CA ILE A 67 -3.88 -9.02 0.85
C ILE A 67 -4.75 -10.12 1.49
N GLU A 68 -4.45 -11.39 1.23
CA GLU A 68 -5.16 -12.51 1.83
C GLU A 68 -5.02 -12.55 3.35
N LYS A 69 -3.81 -12.39 3.87
CA LYS A 69 -3.57 -12.39 5.33
C LYS A 69 -4.31 -11.26 6.04
N ILE A 70 -4.28 -10.06 5.48
CA ILE A 70 -5.02 -8.92 6.03
C ILE A 70 -6.53 -9.16 5.91
N THR A 71 -6.98 -9.77 4.83
CA THR A 71 -8.38 -10.15 4.67
C THR A 71 -8.86 -11.03 5.81
N HIS A 72 -8.10 -12.05 6.21
CA HIS A 72 -8.47 -12.89 7.35
C HIS A 72 -8.60 -12.11 8.65
N ILE A 73 -7.72 -11.13 8.89
CA ILE A 73 -7.81 -10.27 10.08
C ILE A 73 -9.08 -9.41 10.02
N ILE A 74 -9.39 -8.85 8.86
CA ILE A 74 -10.57 -8.00 8.66
C ILE A 74 -11.86 -8.82 8.75
N GLU A 75 -11.89 -10.05 8.26
CA GLU A 75 -13.07 -10.93 8.38
C GLU A 75 -13.49 -11.15 9.83
N ASP A 76 -12.54 -11.23 10.76
CA ASP A 76 -12.81 -11.43 12.18
C ASP A 76 -13.49 -10.21 12.83
N VAL A 77 -13.23 -9.00 12.34
CA VAL A 77 -13.77 -7.75 12.90
C VAL A 77 -14.87 -7.13 12.04
N GLY A 78 -15.00 -7.55 10.79
CA GLY A 78 -15.96 -7.04 9.81
C GLY A 78 -15.35 -6.04 8.82
N PHE A 79 -15.81 -6.10 7.56
CA PHE A 79 -15.29 -5.23 6.49
C PHE A 79 -15.58 -3.74 6.68
N ASP A 80 -16.53 -3.40 7.53
CA ASP A 80 -16.87 -2.03 7.91
C ASP A 80 -16.02 -1.49 9.08
N PHE A 81 -15.06 -2.27 9.58
CA PHE A 81 -14.15 -1.88 10.66
C PHE A 81 -13.27 -0.68 10.31
N ILE A 82 -12.86 -0.59 9.05
CA ILE A 82 -12.15 0.58 8.51
C ILE A 82 -12.95 1.19 7.35
N THR A 83 -12.76 2.48 7.13
CA THR A 83 -13.49 3.22 6.11
C THR A 83 -13.01 2.87 4.69
N PRO A 84 -13.82 3.13 3.64
CA PRO A 84 -13.38 3.01 2.25
C PRO A 84 -12.09 3.79 1.95
N TYR A 85 -11.94 4.97 2.53
CA TYR A 85 -10.75 5.80 2.36
C TYR A 85 -9.50 5.16 3.01
N GLU A 86 -9.66 4.54 4.18
CA GLU A 86 -8.58 3.78 4.83
C GLU A 86 -8.20 2.52 4.06
N TYR A 87 -9.15 1.83 3.41
CA TYR A 87 -8.83 0.73 2.50
C TYR A 87 -7.94 1.19 1.34
N PHE A 88 -8.20 2.37 0.79
CA PHE A 88 -7.33 2.94 -0.25
C PHE A 88 -5.89 3.09 0.26
N PHE A 89 -5.69 3.67 1.43
CA PHE A 89 -4.36 3.84 2.00
C PHE A 89 -3.66 2.51 2.25
N LEU A 90 -4.38 1.56 2.83
CA LEU A 90 -3.85 0.23 3.12
C LEU A 90 -3.42 -0.50 1.84
N LEU A 91 -4.28 -0.54 0.84
CA LEU A 91 -3.99 -1.22 -0.42
C LEU A 91 -2.84 -0.55 -1.19
N MET A 92 -2.78 0.77 -1.21
CA MET A 92 -1.65 1.52 -1.78
C MET A 92 -0.34 1.21 -1.06
N ALA A 93 -0.36 1.18 0.27
CA ALA A 93 0.82 0.85 1.07
C ALA A 93 1.31 -0.58 0.79
N ILE A 94 0.39 -1.54 0.65
CA ILE A 94 0.74 -2.92 0.27
C ILE A 94 1.46 -2.95 -1.08
N GLN A 95 1.02 -2.16 -2.05
CA GLN A 95 1.65 -2.13 -3.38
C GLN A 95 3.10 -1.63 -3.33
N ILE A 96 3.42 -0.68 -2.45
CA ILE A 96 4.74 -0.03 -2.43
C ILE A 96 5.70 -0.55 -1.36
N HIS A 97 5.24 -1.37 -0.40
CA HIS A 97 6.04 -1.68 0.80
C HIS A 97 7.41 -2.30 0.49
N ASP A 98 7.50 -3.17 -0.52
CA ASP A 98 8.75 -3.79 -0.97
C ASP A 98 9.28 -3.23 -2.30
N ALA A 99 8.54 -2.32 -2.93
CA ALA A 99 8.91 -1.78 -4.24
C ALA A 99 10.24 -1.01 -4.23
N GLY A 100 10.62 -0.50 -3.08
CA GLY A 100 11.88 0.22 -2.90
C GLY A 100 13.14 -0.61 -3.16
N HIS A 101 13.05 -1.94 -3.15
CA HIS A 101 14.18 -2.82 -3.52
C HIS A 101 14.72 -2.53 -4.93
N VAL A 102 13.88 -2.09 -5.85
CA VAL A 102 14.29 -1.72 -7.22
C VAL A 102 15.18 -0.48 -7.23
N ILE A 103 15.00 0.42 -6.26
CA ILE A 103 15.70 1.70 -6.19
C ILE A 103 16.95 1.61 -5.34
N SER A 104 16.85 1.10 -4.12
CA SER A 104 17.91 1.15 -3.11
C SER A 104 18.45 -0.20 -2.69
N GLY A 105 17.95 -1.30 -3.27
CA GLY A 105 18.25 -2.65 -2.81
C GLY A 105 17.65 -2.91 -1.42
N ARG A 106 18.33 -3.73 -0.61
CA ARG A 106 17.84 -4.12 0.72
C ARG A 106 17.79 -2.97 1.71
N ASP A 107 18.85 -2.15 1.72
CA ASP A 107 18.97 -1.06 2.68
C ASP A 107 18.15 0.15 2.24
N GLY A 108 17.20 0.57 3.08
CA GLY A 108 16.33 1.71 2.82
C GLY A 108 15.17 1.44 1.86
N HIS A 109 14.92 0.17 1.47
CA HIS A 109 13.80 -0.17 0.58
C HIS A 109 12.45 0.26 1.16
N GLU A 110 12.31 0.22 2.47
CA GLU A 110 11.10 0.63 3.19
C GLU A 110 10.71 2.10 2.98
N GLU A 111 11.68 2.96 2.70
CA GLU A 111 11.45 4.37 2.38
C GLU A 111 11.38 4.63 0.88
N ALA A 112 12.21 3.93 0.12
CA ALA A 112 12.35 4.16 -1.31
C ALA A 112 11.07 3.82 -2.11
N GLY A 113 10.24 2.90 -1.62
CA GLY A 113 8.97 2.52 -2.25
C GLY A 113 8.01 3.70 -2.45
N ALA A 114 8.05 4.69 -1.58
CA ALA A 114 7.23 5.90 -1.70
C ALA A 114 7.50 6.71 -2.98
N THR A 115 8.67 6.54 -3.61
CA THR A 115 9.02 7.18 -4.88
C THR A 115 8.01 6.83 -5.99
N PHE A 116 7.45 5.61 -5.98
CA PHE A 116 6.48 5.18 -6.97
C PHE A 116 5.13 5.90 -6.89
N LEU A 117 4.84 6.57 -5.77
CA LEU A 117 3.66 7.43 -5.65
C LEU A 117 3.70 8.65 -6.57
N SER A 118 4.86 8.95 -7.16
CA SER A 118 4.99 9.96 -8.22
C SER A 118 4.26 9.60 -9.52
N TYR A 119 3.74 8.37 -9.63
CA TYR A 119 2.78 7.98 -10.66
C TYR A 119 1.58 8.94 -10.70
N PHE A 120 1.15 9.43 -9.53
CA PHE A 120 0.09 10.42 -9.40
C PHE A 120 0.69 11.84 -9.31
N ASN A 121 0.00 12.80 -9.92
CA ASN A 121 0.29 14.21 -9.68
C ASN A 121 -0.30 14.69 -8.33
N ARG A 122 0.09 15.88 -7.89
CA ARG A 122 -0.38 16.45 -6.61
C ARG A 122 -1.87 16.76 -6.53
N TYR A 123 -2.55 16.86 -7.68
CA TYR A 123 -4.01 17.10 -7.72
C TYR A 123 -4.80 15.80 -7.55
N THR A 124 -4.21 14.68 -7.95
CA THR A 124 -4.81 13.34 -7.85
C THR A 124 -4.51 12.71 -6.50
N MET A 125 -3.31 12.93 -5.97
CA MET A 125 -2.88 12.44 -4.65
C MET A 125 -2.19 13.57 -3.88
N SER A 126 -2.76 13.98 -2.75
CA SER A 126 -2.24 15.05 -1.91
C SER A 126 -0.95 14.64 -1.18
N THR A 127 -0.22 15.64 -0.68
CA THR A 127 0.95 15.40 0.17
C THR A 127 0.59 14.63 1.44
N PHE A 128 -0.57 14.90 2.03
CA PHE A 128 -1.09 14.16 3.18
C PHE A 128 -1.30 12.68 2.85
N GLU A 129 -1.95 12.37 1.75
CA GLU A 129 -2.21 11.00 1.31
C GLU A 129 -0.90 10.24 1.06
N ARG A 130 0.08 10.88 0.41
CA ARG A 130 1.42 10.31 0.20
C ARG A 130 2.11 9.99 1.51
N LYS A 131 2.01 10.88 2.48
CA LYS A 131 2.61 10.68 3.80
C LYS A 131 1.98 9.50 4.53
N VAL A 132 0.66 9.41 4.56
CA VAL A 132 -0.05 8.31 5.22
C VAL A 132 0.32 6.96 4.60
N ILE A 133 0.26 6.86 3.27
CA ILE A 133 0.61 5.63 2.54
C ILE A 133 2.06 5.24 2.82
N SER A 134 2.97 6.21 2.77
CA SER A 134 4.39 5.99 3.04
C SER A 134 4.65 5.51 4.47
N ASP A 135 4.01 6.11 5.46
CA ASP A 135 4.18 5.74 6.87
C ASP A 135 3.65 4.32 7.14
N ILE A 136 2.52 3.94 6.55
CA ILE A 136 2.00 2.57 6.65
C ILE A 136 2.98 1.58 6.00
N ALA A 137 3.46 1.89 4.81
CA ALA A 137 4.41 1.04 4.10
C ALA A 137 5.72 0.85 4.87
N LYS A 138 6.27 1.90 5.45
CA LYS A 138 7.50 1.84 6.28
C LYS A 138 7.35 0.95 7.51
N SER A 139 6.15 0.86 8.06
CA SER A 139 5.86 0.09 9.27
C SER A 139 6.17 -1.40 9.14
N HIS A 140 6.20 -1.94 7.91
CA HIS A 140 6.44 -3.36 7.69
C HIS A 140 7.85 -3.82 8.09
N SER A 141 8.82 -2.93 8.09
CA SER A 141 10.23 -3.28 8.36
C SER A 141 10.53 -3.56 9.84
N GLY A 142 9.65 -3.15 10.76
CA GLY A 142 9.89 -3.19 12.19
C GLY A 142 10.93 -2.19 12.70
N LYS A 143 11.53 -1.39 11.82
CA LYS A 143 12.51 -0.34 12.18
C LYS A 143 11.85 0.98 12.58
N ASN A 144 10.59 1.16 12.22
CA ASN A 144 9.79 2.34 12.52
C ASN A 144 8.73 1.98 13.57
N ASP A 145 8.34 2.95 14.38
CA ASP A 145 7.21 2.80 15.29
C ASP A 145 5.88 2.96 14.52
N PRO A 146 5.19 1.86 14.18
CA PRO A 146 3.96 1.94 13.41
C PRO A 146 2.84 2.61 14.21
N ILE A 147 2.79 2.42 15.53
CA ILE A 147 1.76 3.00 16.39
C ILE A 147 1.94 4.51 16.50
N GLY A 148 3.17 4.97 16.73
CA GLY A 148 3.49 6.40 16.79
C GLY A 148 3.16 7.11 15.47
N ASN A 149 3.53 6.53 14.34
CA ASN A 149 3.24 7.08 13.01
C ASN A 149 1.73 7.15 12.73
N LEU A 150 0.98 6.11 13.04
CA LEU A 150 -0.46 6.07 12.85
C LEU A 150 -1.19 7.08 13.75
N GLN A 151 -0.80 7.19 15.02
CA GLN A 151 -1.38 8.16 15.95
C GLN A 151 -1.13 9.60 15.49
N SER A 152 0.06 9.91 14.99
CA SER A 152 0.38 11.24 14.46
C SER A 152 -0.51 11.60 13.27
N ASN A 153 -0.78 10.65 12.38
CA ASN A 153 -1.65 10.85 11.23
C ASN A 153 -3.13 11.05 11.64
N MET A 154 -3.60 10.29 12.63
CA MET A 154 -4.96 10.43 13.16
C MET A 154 -5.18 11.80 13.81
N LEU A 155 -4.19 12.33 14.54
CA LEU A 155 -4.26 13.67 15.15
C LEU A 155 -4.35 14.78 14.11
N ILE A 156 -3.69 14.62 12.96
CA ILE A 156 -3.75 15.57 11.85
C ILE A 156 -5.13 15.53 11.18
N SER A 157 -5.70 14.35 10.98
CA SER A 157 -7.01 14.19 10.35
C SER A 157 -8.17 14.64 11.25
N GLY A 158 -8.02 14.59 12.57
CA GLY A 158 -9.03 15.01 13.54
C GLY A 158 -9.15 16.53 13.74
N LYS A 159 -8.37 17.32 13.03
CA LYS A 159 -8.38 18.80 13.12
C LYS A 159 -9.16 19.49 12.01
N ASN A 160 -9.93 18.75 11.26
CA ASN A 160 -10.82 19.31 10.22
C ASN A 160 -12.22 19.57 10.78
#